data_33780109b0e0933e42c4da8f2c03909e
#
_entry.id   33780109b0e0933e42c4da8f2c03909e
#
_cell.length_a   1.000
_cell.length_b   1.000
_cell.length_c   1.000
_cell.angle_alpha   90.00
_cell.angle_beta   90.00
_cell.angle_gamma   90.00
#
_symmetry.space_group_name_H-M   'P 1'
#
loop_
_entity.id
_entity.type
_entity.pdbx_description
1 polymer ?
#
loop_
_entity_poly.entity_id
_entity_poly.type
_entity_poly.pdbx_seq_one_letter_code
_entity_poly.pdbx_strand_id
1 'polypeptide(L)'
;MKYAKDIVLLAQTWVGKKESDGSFKFIIDLYNTYKPHPRGYKLKYTDSWCAGTMSALAIKLGFTDIIPIECSCPQMIVKAKEMGIWVESDSYVPKAGDMILYDWHDNGKGDNTGNPDHIGLVESVTSGIIVIIEGNYNNAVGRRTVKVNERFIRGYITPKYDKEMIPTKSITTVAKEVLAGKWGNGAERKRRLEEAGYNYSDVQKKVNELTSTSNKKSVTEIAKEVIEGKWGNGMKRRTNLRSAGYNPDEVQKKVNELLK
;
A
#
# COMPACT_ATOMS: atom_id res chain seq x y z
N MET A 1 8.77 8.68 2.96
CA MET A 1 7.91 8.25 4.09
C MET A 1 7.89 6.74 4.13
N LYS A 2 7.79 6.13 5.30
CA LYS A 2 7.89 4.68 5.53
C LYS A 2 6.59 4.19 6.14
N TYR A 3 5.71 3.63 5.33
CA TYR A 3 4.40 3.19 5.79
C TYR A 3 4.34 1.68 6.00
N ALA A 4 3.61 1.25 7.02
CA ALA A 4 3.39 -0.17 7.30
C ALA A 4 2.76 -0.93 6.12
N LYS A 5 1.87 -0.28 5.37
CA LYS A 5 1.26 -0.87 4.18
C LYS A 5 2.28 -1.24 3.10
N ASP A 6 3.37 -0.48 2.96
CA ASP A 6 4.35 -0.72 1.87
C ASP A 6 5.09 -2.04 2.08
N ILE A 7 5.49 -2.34 3.33
CA ILE A 7 6.16 -3.61 3.62
C ILE A 7 5.19 -4.80 3.52
N VAL A 8 3.93 -4.62 3.92
CA VAL A 8 2.89 -5.65 3.77
C VAL A 8 2.62 -5.94 2.29
N LEU A 9 2.39 -4.90 1.48
CA LEU A 9 2.19 -5.05 0.03
C LEU A 9 3.37 -5.73 -0.65
N LEU A 10 4.60 -5.35 -0.29
CA LEU A 10 5.79 -6.02 -0.83
C LEU A 10 5.83 -7.49 -0.43
N ALA A 11 5.61 -7.82 0.84
CA ALA A 11 5.60 -9.20 1.33
C ALA A 11 4.54 -10.06 0.63
N GLN A 12 3.36 -9.51 0.36
CA GLN A 12 2.30 -10.17 -0.41
C GLN A 12 2.77 -10.61 -1.79
N THR A 13 3.61 -9.80 -2.47
CA THR A 13 4.16 -10.17 -3.78
C THR A 13 5.16 -11.31 -3.74
N TRP A 14 5.69 -11.65 -2.56
CA TRP A 14 6.65 -12.74 -2.38
C TRP A 14 5.99 -14.07 -2.01
N VAL A 15 4.72 -14.07 -1.62
CA VAL A 15 3.98 -15.29 -1.29
C VAL A 15 4.04 -16.28 -2.45
N GLY A 16 4.36 -17.55 -2.12
CA GLY A 16 4.55 -18.63 -3.08
C GLY A 16 5.99 -18.80 -3.60
N LYS A 17 6.93 -17.88 -3.28
CA LYS A 17 8.36 -18.09 -3.55
C LYS A 17 8.86 -19.23 -2.67
N LYS A 18 9.61 -20.18 -3.24
CA LYS A 18 9.94 -21.44 -2.55
C LYS A 18 11.29 -22.03 -2.94
N GLU A 19 11.77 -22.95 -2.12
CA GLU A 19 13.04 -23.61 -2.34
C GLU A 19 12.99 -24.57 -3.53
N SER A 20 11.89 -25.32 -3.70
CA SER A 20 11.77 -26.38 -4.69
C SER A 20 11.93 -25.92 -6.15
N ASP A 21 11.68 -24.64 -6.45
CA ASP A 21 11.88 -24.04 -7.78
C ASP A 21 13.00 -23.00 -7.79
N GLY A 22 13.67 -22.77 -6.66
CA GLY A 22 14.73 -21.80 -6.49
C GLY A 22 14.27 -20.33 -6.47
N SER A 23 12.97 -20.07 -6.52
CA SER A 23 12.43 -18.70 -6.56
C SER A 23 12.65 -17.91 -5.26
N PHE A 24 12.99 -18.55 -4.14
CA PHE A 24 13.35 -17.91 -2.86
C PHE A 24 14.73 -17.24 -2.87
N LYS A 25 15.65 -17.67 -3.76
CA LYS A 25 17.07 -17.27 -3.73
C LYS A 25 17.27 -15.75 -3.76
N PHE A 26 16.43 -15.05 -4.51
CA PHE A 26 16.53 -13.59 -4.58
C PHE A 26 16.36 -12.89 -3.22
N ILE A 27 15.62 -13.50 -2.26
CA ILE A 27 15.46 -12.99 -0.90
C ILE A 27 16.80 -13.02 -0.17
N ILE A 28 17.51 -14.12 -0.29
CA ILE A 28 18.85 -14.30 0.29
C ILE A 28 19.86 -13.38 -0.39
N ASP A 29 19.83 -13.30 -1.71
CA ASP A 29 20.70 -12.40 -2.47
C ASP A 29 20.46 -10.95 -2.07
N LEU A 30 19.21 -10.53 -1.91
CA LEU A 30 18.83 -9.20 -1.48
C LEU A 30 19.33 -8.90 -0.05
N TYR A 31 19.14 -9.82 0.91
CA TYR A 31 19.74 -9.69 2.25
C TYR A 31 21.25 -9.49 2.16
N ASN A 32 21.92 -10.26 1.33
CA ASN A 32 23.38 -10.23 1.16
C ASN A 32 23.91 -8.95 0.46
N THR A 33 23.05 -8.09 -0.07
CA THR A 33 23.45 -6.75 -0.57
C THR A 33 23.76 -5.78 0.58
N TYR A 34 23.19 -5.99 1.77
CA TYR A 34 23.39 -5.11 2.92
C TYR A 34 24.80 -5.25 3.48
N LYS A 35 25.49 -4.12 3.66
CA LYS A 35 26.87 -4.08 4.13
C LYS A 35 27.07 -3.05 5.25
N PRO A 36 27.90 -3.36 6.26
CA PRO A 36 28.52 -4.66 6.51
C PRO A 36 27.46 -5.71 6.87
N HIS A 37 27.71 -6.97 6.55
CA HIS A 37 26.80 -8.04 6.98
C HIS A 37 26.67 -8.08 8.50
N PRO A 38 25.47 -8.24 9.04
CA PRO A 38 25.27 -8.43 10.47
C PRO A 38 26.16 -9.57 11.01
N ARG A 39 26.91 -9.29 12.05
CA ARG A 39 27.88 -10.22 12.66
C ARG A 39 28.88 -10.83 11.65
N GLY A 40 29.11 -10.16 10.51
CA GLY A 40 29.99 -10.64 9.44
C GLY A 40 29.47 -11.87 8.67
N TYR A 41 28.20 -12.28 8.90
CA TYR A 41 27.67 -13.53 8.33
C TYR A 41 26.91 -13.27 7.01
N LYS A 42 27.36 -13.92 5.96
CA LYS A 42 26.67 -13.98 4.66
C LYS A 42 25.70 -15.15 4.64
N LEU A 43 24.40 -14.88 4.49
CA LEU A 43 23.37 -15.92 4.46
C LEU A 43 23.54 -16.82 3.23
N LYS A 44 23.40 -18.14 3.44
CA LYS A 44 23.50 -19.17 2.39
C LYS A 44 22.11 -19.65 2.00
N TYR A 45 21.97 -20.25 0.81
CA TYR A 45 20.70 -20.83 0.36
C TYR A 45 20.25 -22.07 1.16
N THR A 46 21.15 -22.63 1.95
CA THR A 46 20.90 -23.80 2.82
C THR A 46 20.57 -23.42 4.26
N ASP A 47 20.64 -22.14 4.60
CA ASP A 47 20.35 -21.67 5.95
C ASP A 47 18.84 -21.44 6.12
N SER A 48 18.37 -21.40 7.37
CA SER A 48 17.04 -20.90 7.69
C SER A 48 16.94 -19.41 7.34
N TRP A 49 15.95 -19.04 6.54
CA TRP A 49 15.86 -17.68 5.96
C TRP A 49 14.64 -16.88 6.40
N CYS A 50 13.95 -17.28 7.49
CA CYS A 50 12.81 -16.53 8.03
C CYS A 50 13.19 -15.11 8.44
N ALA A 51 14.21 -14.92 9.28
CA ALA A 51 14.70 -13.61 9.69
C ALA A 51 15.35 -12.84 8.51
N GLY A 52 16.05 -13.58 7.63
CA GLY A 52 16.58 -13.01 6.39
C GLY A 52 15.49 -12.42 5.48
N THR A 53 14.29 -13.01 5.46
CA THR A 53 13.14 -12.47 4.72
C THR A 53 12.69 -11.11 5.27
N MET A 54 12.55 -10.98 6.58
CA MET A 54 12.16 -9.71 7.22
C MET A 54 13.19 -8.61 6.92
N SER A 55 14.47 -8.96 7.04
CA SER A 55 15.57 -8.06 6.69
C SER A 55 15.57 -7.67 5.20
N ALA A 56 15.33 -8.64 4.30
CA ALA A 56 15.28 -8.38 2.86
C ALA A 56 14.13 -7.45 2.48
N LEU A 57 12.95 -7.58 3.11
CA LEU A 57 11.84 -6.64 2.94
C LEU A 57 12.25 -5.22 3.35
N ALA A 58 12.88 -5.07 4.51
CA ALA A 58 13.36 -3.78 4.99
C ALA A 58 14.43 -3.17 4.08
N ILE A 59 15.38 -3.96 3.61
CA ILE A 59 16.43 -3.53 2.67
C ILE A 59 15.81 -3.05 1.35
N LYS A 60 14.86 -3.80 0.79
CA LYS A 60 14.20 -3.46 -0.47
C LYS A 60 13.50 -2.11 -0.42
N LEU A 61 12.92 -1.77 0.72
CA LEU A 61 12.16 -0.52 0.92
C LEU A 61 13.00 0.62 1.51
N GLY A 62 14.25 0.38 1.90
CA GLY A 62 15.07 1.38 2.60
C GLY A 62 14.57 1.66 4.03
N PHE A 63 14.00 0.66 4.71
CA PHE A 63 13.46 0.75 6.08
C PHE A 63 14.47 0.28 7.15
N THR A 64 15.75 0.23 6.80
CA THR A 64 16.82 -0.35 7.64
C THR A 64 17.13 0.45 8.91
N ASP A 65 16.64 1.66 9.03
CA ASP A 65 16.74 2.51 10.22
C ASP A 65 15.56 2.34 11.20
N ILE A 66 14.45 1.71 10.77
CA ILE A 66 13.28 1.44 11.62
C ILE A 66 13.03 -0.05 11.84
N ILE A 67 13.67 -0.92 11.05
CA ILE A 67 13.56 -2.38 11.16
C ILE A 67 14.95 -2.97 11.35
N PRO A 68 15.14 -3.87 12.34
CA PRO A 68 16.40 -4.56 12.54
C PRO A 68 16.84 -5.35 11.30
N ILE A 69 18.12 -5.29 10.96
CA ILE A 69 18.69 -6.11 9.89
C ILE A 69 19.53 -7.22 10.50
N GLU A 70 19.04 -8.46 10.37
CA GLU A 70 19.64 -9.65 10.95
C GLU A 70 19.08 -10.92 10.26
N CYS A 71 19.80 -12.03 10.34
CA CYS A 71 19.37 -13.35 9.85
C CYS A 71 19.14 -14.38 10.97
N SER A 72 19.15 -13.94 12.21
CA SER A 72 18.94 -14.78 13.41
C SER A 72 17.79 -14.22 14.23
N CYS A 73 16.79 -15.03 14.54
CA CYS A 73 15.62 -14.61 15.32
C CYS A 73 16.01 -14.07 16.72
N PRO A 74 16.91 -14.72 17.51
CA PRO A 74 17.38 -14.14 18.75
C PRO A 74 18.04 -12.77 18.61
N GLN A 75 18.84 -12.58 17.55
CA GLN A 75 19.52 -11.30 17.30
C GLN A 75 18.56 -10.21 16.79
N MET A 76 17.46 -10.59 16.13
CA MET A 76 16.37 -9.66 15.83
C MET A 76 15.81 -9.03 17.11
N ILE A 77 15.59 -9.84 18.17
CA ILE A 77 15.12 -9.33 19.48
C ILE A 77 16.16 -8.38 20.09
N VAL A 78 17.44 -8.77 20.11
CA VAL A 78 18.51 -7.93 20.66
C VAL A 78 18.50 -6.56 20.01
N LYS A 79 18.53 -6.51 18.67
CA LYS A 79 18.50 -5.26 17.92
C LYS A 79 17.20 -4.47 18.10
N ALA A 80 16.05 -5.16 18.17
CA ALA A 80 14.78 -4.49 18.43
C ALA A 80 14.71 -3.86 19.82
N LYS A 81 15.33 -4.48 20.83
CA LYS A 81 15.48 -3.90 22.18
C LYS A 81 16.39 -2.66 22.14
N GLU A 82 17.51 -2.72 21.43
CA GLU A 82 18.42 -1.57 21.23
C GLU A 82 17.72 -0.39 20.54
N MET A 83 16.83 -0.68 19.58
CA MET A 83 16.04 0.32 18.84
C MET A 83 14.82 0.83 19.63
N GLY A 84 14.49 0.23 20.78
CA GLY A 84 13.30 0.57 21.59
C GLY A 84 11.98 0.28 20.88
N ILE A 85 11.92 -0.84 20.14
CA ILE A 85 10.76 -1.30 19.37
C ILE A 85 10.39 -2.76 19.65
N TRP A 86 10.92 -3.36 20.71
CA TRP A 86 10.56 -4.69 21.16
C TRP A 86 9.41 -4.65 22.16
N VAL A 87 8.38 -5.47 21.95
CA VAL A 87 7.28 -5.73 22.89
C VAL A 87 7.38 -7.18 23.34
N GLU A 88 7.66 -7.38 24.63
CA GLU A 88 7.86 -8.70 25.22
C GLU A 88 6.58 -9.51 25.31
N SER A 89 5.42 -8.86 25.50
CA SER A 89 4.15 -9.51 25.81
C SER A 89 3.54 -10.26 24.61
N ASP A 90 3.20 -11.53 24.78
CA ASP A 90 2.45 -12.34 23.82
C ASP A 90 0.97 -11.93 23.72
N SER A 91 0.42 -11.24 24.74
CA SER A 91 -0.94 -10.67 24.75
C SER A 91 -1.08 -9.33 24.01
N TYR A 92 0.02 -8.78 23.52
CA TYR A 92 -0.03 -7.57 22.68
C TYR A 92 -0.87 -7.81 21.42
N VAL A 93 -1.75 -6.88 21.10
CA VAL A 93 -2.53 -6.92 19.84
C VAL A 93 -1.74 -6.20 18.74
N PRO A 94 -1.12 -6.93 17.82
CA PRO A 94 -0.25 -6.34 16.83
C PRO A 94 -1.04 -5.59 15.74
N LYS A 95 -0.31 -4.81 14.96
CA LYS A 95 -0.81 -4.09 13.79
C LYS A 95 -0.16 -4.63 12.53
N ALA A 96 -0.79 -4.42 11.38
CA ALA A 96 -0.18 -4.70 10.09
C ALA A 96 1.19 -3.99 9.99
N GLY A 97 2.22 -4.73 9.59
CA GLY A 97 3.60 -4.25 9.54
C GLY A 97 4.44 -4.56 10.78
N ASP A 98 3.84 -4.92 11.93
CA ASP A 98 4.59 -5.49 13.04
C ASP A 98 5.18 -6.83 12.66
N MET A 99 6.24 -7.26 13.35
CA MET A 99 6.80 -8.60 13.18
C MET A 99 6.54 -9.42 14.43
N ILE A 100 6.06 -10.64 14.25
CA ILE A 100 5.79 -11.59 15.31
C ILE A 100 6.92 -12.62 15.38
N LEU A 101 7.37 -12.94 16.58
CA LEU A 101 8.34 -13.98 16.82
C LEU A 101 7.71 -15.14 17.60
N TYR A 102 8.21 -16.34 17.38
CA TYR A 102 7.72 -17.58 17.98
C TYR A 102 8.83 -18.31 18.69
N ASP A 103 8.47 -18.97 19.79
CA ASP A 103 9.23 -20.02 20.47
C ASP A 103 8.39 -21.29 20.48
N TRP A 104 8.73 -22.26 19.61
CA TRP A 104 7.99 -23.52 19.50
C TRP A 104 8.20 -24.46 20.68
N HIS A 105 9.17 -24.17 21.55
CA HIS A 105 9.51 -24.97 22.73
C HIS A 105 8.83 -24.47 24.01
N ASP A 106 8.03 -23.39 23.93
CA ASP A 106 7.32 -22.85 25.08
C ASP A 106 6.42 -23.91 25.76
N ASN A 107 6.42 -23.92 27.09
CA ASN A 107 5.65 -24.88 27.88
C ASN A 107 4.22 -24.42 28.21
N GLY A 108 3.82 -23.23 27.79
CA GLY A 108 2.52 -22.62 28.01
C GLY A 108 2.29 -22.10 29.42
N LYS A 109 3.35 -21.84 30.20
CA LYS A 109 3.27 -21.29 31.56
C LYS A 109 3.87 -19.89 31.61
N GLY A 110 3.06 -18.91 32.02
CA GLY A 110 3.48 -17.51 32.12
C GLY A 110 3.59 -16.82 30.75
N ASP A 111 4.24 -15.68 30.74
CA ASP A 111 4.61 -14.95 29.54
C ASP A 111 5.83 -15.63 28.89
N ASN A 112 5.78 -15.88 27.58
CA ASN A 112 6.83 -16.58 26.85
C ASN A 112 8.08 -15.70 26.72
N THR A 113 9.14 -16.06 27.43
CA THR A 113 10.44 -15.35 27.40
C THR A 113 11.57 -16.22 26.83
N GLY A 114 11.23 -17.35 26.19
CA GLY A 114 12.16 -18.32 25.65
C GLY A 114 12.97 -17.83 24.44
N ASN A 115 13.67 -18.76 23.81
CA ASN A 115 14.52 -18.47 22.66
C ASN A 115 13.70 -18.54 21.36
N PRO A 116 13.65 -17.48 20.53
CA PRO A 116 12.80 -17.50 19.35
C PRO A 116 13.36 -18.40 18.25
N ASP A 117 12.48 -19.20 17.68
CA ASP A 117 12.79 -20.13 16.58
C ASP A 117 12.41 -19.57 15.21
N HIS A 118 11.42 -18.67 15.15
CA HIS A 118 10.83 -18.22 13.89
C HIS A 118 10.34 -16.77 13.97
N ILE A 119 10.14 -16.16 12.81
CA ILE A 119 9.64 -14.78 12.68
C ILE A 119 8.79 -14.61 11.42
N GLY A 120 7.75 -13.80 11.49
CA GLY A 120 6.93 -13.40 10.36
C GLY A 120 6.47 -11.95 10.43
N LEU A 121 5.94 -11.45 9.33
CA LEU A 121 5.35 -10.11 9.19
C LEU A 121 3.83 -10.20 9.41
N VAL A 122 3.28 -9.42 10.29
CA VAL A 122 1.83 -9.30 10.47
C VAL A 122 1.22 -8.64 9.24
N GLU A 123 0.38 -9.39 8.52
CA GLU A 123 -0.36 -8.90 7.36
C GLU A 123 -1.64 -8.18 7.79
N SER A 124 -2.37 -8.75 8.73
CA SER A 124 -3.60 -8.15 9.27
C SER A 124 -3.98 -8.76 10.61
N VAL A 125 -4.83 -8.04 11.36
CA VAL A 125 -5.46 -8.55 12.59
C VAL A 125 -6.96 -8.27 12.52
N THR A 126 -7.78 -9.29 12.70
CA THR A 126 -9.24 -9.16 12.69
C THR A 126 -9.85 -10.09 13.72
N SER A 127 -10.66 -9.54 14.62
CA SER A 127 -11.37 -10.32 15.67
C SER A 127 -10.43 -11.24 16.48
N GLY A 128 -9.22 -10.75 16.81
CA GLY A 128 -8.25 -11.52 17.58
C GLY A 128 -7.48 -12.59 16.79
N ILE A 129 -7.69 -12.69 15.48
CA ILE A 129 -6.93 -13.55 14.57
C ILE A 129 -5.87 -12.71 13.86
N ILE A 130 -4.63 -13.14 13.95
CA ILE A 130 -3.47 -12.54 13.28
C ILE A 130 -3.19 -13.35 12.01
N VAL A 131 -3.12 -12.70 10.86
CA VAL A 131 -2.63 -13.29 9.61
C VAL A 131 -1.20 -12.82 9.41
N ILE A 132 -0.29 -13.76 9.16
CA ILE A 132 1.15 -13.51 9.10
C ILE A 132 1.71 -14.03 7.78
N ILE A 133 2.61 -13.26 7.15
CA ILE A 133 3.43 -13.70 6.02
C ILE A 133 4.81 -14.07 6.56
N GLU A 134 5.24 -15.31 6.31
CA GLU A 134 6.48 -15.88 6.83
C GLU A 134 7.39 -16.34 5.68
N GLY A 135 8.67 -16.03 5.77
CA GLY A 135 9.68 -16.71 4.97
C GLY A 135 10.06 -18.06 5.59
N ASN A 136 10.48 -19.01 4.79
CA ASN A 136 10.86 -20.35 5.23
C ASN A 136 9.74 -21.12 5.97
N TYR A 137 8.49 -20.79 5.71
CA TYR A 137 7.35 -21.56 6.15
C TYR A 137 7.11 -22.72 5.19
N ASN A 138 7.41 -23.94 5.64
CA ASN A 138 7.43 -25.12 4.77
C ASN A 138 8.30 -24.93 3.50
N ASN A 139 9.49 -24.35 3.67
CA ASN A 139 10.46 -24.06 2.61
C ASN A 139 9.92 -23.06 1.54
N ALA A 140 8.97 -22.20 1.93
CA ALA A 140 8.37 -21.18 1.06
C ALA A 140 8.08 -19.89 1.81
N VAL A 141 7.71 -18.84 1.07
CA VAL A 141 6.99 -17.68 1.63
C VAL A 141 5.52 -18.07 1.68
N GLY A 142 4.98 -18.18 2.88
CA GLY A 142 3.61 -18.64 3.11
C GLY A 142 2.86 -17.78 4.11
N ARG A 143 1.59 -18.13 4.33
CA ARG A 143 0.74 -17.49 5.35
C ARG A 143 0.45 -18.45 6.49
N ARG A 144 0.50 -17.91 7.70
CA ARG A 144 0.05 -18.55 8.93
C ARG A 144 -1.05 -17.71 9.57
N THR A 145 -1.93 -18.36 10.33
CA THR A 145 -2.86 -17.68 11.22
C THR A 145 -2.66 -18.17 12.65
N VAL A 146 -2.65 -17.24 13.60
CA VAL A 146 -2.63 -17.51 15.04
C VAL A 146 -3.61 -16.59 15.75
N LYS A 147 -3.99 -16.92 16.97
CA LYS A 147 -4.77 -16.04 17.84
C LYS A 147 -3.83 -15.11 18.60
N VAL A 148 -4.32 -13.91 18.94
CA VAL A 148 -3.65 -13.06 19.93
C VAL A 148 -3.51 -13.83 21.23
N ASN A 149 -2.37 -13.70 21.90
CA ASN A 149 -2.03 -14.40 23.13
C ASN A 149 -1.97 -15.93 22.96
N GLU A 150 -1.56 -16.41 21.79
CA GLU A 150 -1.36 -17.84 21.59
C GLU A 150 -0.03 -18.29 22.17
N ARG A 151 -0.01 -19.52 22.72
CA ARG A 151 1.07 -20.13 23.50
C ARG A 151 2.48 -19.86 22.97
N PHE A 152 2.65 -20.00 21.64
CA PHE A 152 3.99 -19.93 21.04
C PHE A 152 4.46 -18.55 20.65
N ILE A 153 3.69 -17.51 20.94
CA ILE A 153 4.09 -16.14 20.65
C ILE A 153 5.19 -15.76 21.64
N ARG A 154 6.35 -15.34 21.11
CA ARG A 154 7.51 -14.89 21.88
C ARG A 154 7.49 -13.38 22.13
N GLY A 155 6.84 -12.64 21.28
CA GLY A 155 6.71 -11.19 21.31
C GLY A 155 6.77 -10.58 19.93
N TYR A 156 6.90 -9.24 19.92
CA TYR A 156 6.74 -8.48 18.69
C TYR A 156 7.82 -7.40 18.51
N ILE A 157 8.21 -7.19 17.26
CA ILE A 157 8.94 -6.01 16.83
C ILE A 157 7.92 -5.03 16.24
N THR A 158 7.90 -3.80 16.76
CA THR A 158 6.94 -2.75 16.38
C THR A 158 7.66 -1.57 15.74
N PRO A 159 7.96 -1.63 14.43
CA PRO A 159 8.71 -0.58 13.76
C PRO A 159 7.98 0.76 13.82
N LYS A 160 8.74 1.86 13.93
CA LYS A 160 8.19 3.21 14.01
C LYS A 160 7.89 3.74 12.61
N TYR A 161 6.84 3.23 12.00
CA TYR A 161 6.36 3.72 10.71
C TYR A 161 5.85 5.16 10.80
N ASP A 162 5.94 5.87 9.68
CA ASP A 162 5.26 7.16 9.54
C ASP A 162 3.75 6.97 9.67
N LYS A 163 3.08 7.95 10.27
CA LYS A 163 1.61 7.91 10.37
C LYS A 163 1.02 8.04 8.98
N GLU A 164 0.21 7.08 8.60
CA GLU A 164 -0.57 7.18 7.38
C GLU A 164 -1.57 8.33 7.52
N MET A 165 -1.45 9.31 6.63
CA MET A 165 -2.41 10.40 6.56
C MET A 165 -3.68 9.87 5.88
N ILE A 166 -4.71 9.61 6.66
CA ILE A 166 -6.01 9.20 6.13
C ILE A 166 -6.67 10.44 5.54
N PRO A 167 -6.97 10.46 4.23
CA PRO A 167 -7.68 11.58 3.61
C PRO A 167 -9.00 11.86 4.31
N THR A 168 -9.18 13.07 4.83
CA THR A 168 -10.40 13.47 5.57
C THR A 168 -11.53 13.95 4.65
N LYS A 169 -11.21 14.28 3.39
CA LYS A 169 -12.17 14.77 2.39
C LYS A 169 -12.23 13.84 1.19
N SER A 170 -13.36 13.81 0.51
CA SER A 170 -13.48 13.06 -0.75
C SER A 170 -12.58 13.67 -1.85
N ILE A 171 -12.11 12.83 -2.79
CA ILE A 171 -11.31 13.27 -3.96
C ILE A 171 -12.05 14.36 -4.73
N THR A 172 -13.37 14.27 -4.85
CA THR A 172 -14.21 15.32 -5.50
C THR A 172 -14.15 16.65 -4.77
N THR A 173 -14.18 16.66 -3.45
CA THR A 173 -14.06 17.87 -2.64
C THR A 173 -12.68 18.49 -2.83
N VAL A 174 -11.63 17.68 -2.75
CA VAL A 174 -10.24 18.14 -2.94
C VAL A 174 -10.00 18.64 -4.35
N ALA A 175 -10.56 18.01 -5.38
CA ALA A 175 -10.48 18.49 -6.76
C ALA A 175 -11.11 19.86 -6.95
N LYS A 176 -12.26 20.13 -6.30
CA LYS A 176 -12.87 21.47 -6.27
C LYS A 176 -11.99 22.49 -5.55
N GLU A 177 -11.35 22.11 -4.46
CA GLU A 177 -10.39 22.95 -3.75
C GLU A 177 -9.13 23.25 -4.58
N VAL A 178 -8.67 22.28 -5.38
CA VAL A 178 -7.58 22.47 -6.35
C VAL A 178 -7.98 23.51 -7.41
N LEU A 179 -9.18 23.42 -7.96
CA LEU A 179 -9.72 24.40 -8.91
C LEU A 179 -9.85 25.79 -8.29
N ALA A 180 -10.14 25.86 -7.00
CA ALA A 180 -10.19 27.11 -6.23
C ALA A 180 -8.81 27.64 -5.81
N GLY A 181 -7.69 27.01 -6.25
CA GLY A 181 -6.33 27.42 -5.97
C GLY A 181 -5.80 27.12 -4.57
N LYS A 182 -6.54 26.39 -3.72
CA LYS A 182 -6.19 26.17 -2.30
C LYS A 182 -4.98 25.24 -2.10
N TRP A 183 -4.58 24.50 -3.12
CA TRP A 183 -3.52 23.48 -3.04
C TRP A 183 -2.20 23.89 -3.74
N GLY A 184 -2.08 25.15 -4.19
CA GLY A 184 -0.93 25.61 -4.96
C GLY A 184 -0.87 25.06 -6.37
N ASN A 185 0.30 25.13 -7.02
CA ASN A 185 0.49 24.71 -8.42
C ASN A 185 1.70 23.77 -8.60
N GLY A 186 1.69 23.00 -9.68
CA GLY A 186 2.82 22.16 -10.10
C GLY A 186 3.34 21.23 -9.01
N ALA A 187 4.63 21.23 -8.77
CA ALA A 187 5.29 20.35 -7.81
C ALA A 187 4.82 20.60 -6.34
N GLU A 188 4.53 21.85 -5.98
CA GLU A 188 4.01 22.18 -4.65
C GLU A 188 2.64 21.55 -4.42
N ARG A 189 1.73 21.62 -5.40
CA ARG A 189 0.42 20.95 -5.33
C ARG A 189 0.59 19.46 -5.10
N LYS A 190 1.46 18.82 -5.89
CA LYS A 190 1.73 17.40 -5.76
C LYS A 190 2.19 17.07 -4.34
N ARG A 191 3.20 17.75 -3.83
CA ARG A 191 3.75 17.54 -2.48
C ARG A 191 2.66 17.69 -1.41
N ARG A 192 1.88 18.78 -1.43
CA ARG A 192 0.84 19.07 -0.43
C ARG A 192 -0.28 18.04 -0.43
N LEU A 193 -0.70 17.56 -1.61
CA LEU A 193 -1.71 16.51 -1.73
C LEU A 193 -1.20 15.17 -1.18
N GLU A 194 0.02 14.80 -1.53
CA GLU A 194 0.66 13.57 -1.04
C GLU A 194 0.91 13.63 0.48
N GLU A 195 1.35 14.77 1.01
CA GLU A 195 1.48 15.00 2.45
C GLU A 195 0.13 14.96 3.19
N ALA A 196 -0.97 15.26 2.53
CA ALA A 196 -2.32 15.12 3.07
C ALA A 196 -2.97 13.74 2.82
N GLY A 197 -2.20 12.77 2.31
CA GLY A 197 -2.61 11.40 2.09
C GLY A 197 -3.39 11.16 0.80
N TYR A 198 -3.48 12.14 -0.12
CA TYR A 198 -4.16 11.98 -1.39
C TYR A 198 -3.21 11.47 -2.48
N ASN A 199 -3.71 10.57 -3.33
CA ASN A 199 -3.01 10.24 -4.57
C ASN A 199 -3.14 11.42 -5.55
N TYR A 200 -2.00 12.03 -5.92
CA TYR A 200 -1.99 13.18 -6.84
C TYR A 200 -2.66 12.87 -8.19
N SER A 201 -2.40 11.68 -8.74
CA SER A 201 -2.94 11.28 -10.04
C SER A 201 -4.47 11.19 -10.03
N ASP A 202 -5.04 10.62 -8.97
CA ASP A 202 -6.49 10.48 -8.80
C ASP A 202 -7.17 11.84 -8.63
N VAL A 203 -6.56 12.74 -7.84
CA VAL A 203 -7.05 14.11 -7.68
C VAL A 203 -6.97 14.85 -9.00
N GLN A 204 -5.86 14.76 -9.75
CA GLN A 204 -5.69 15.44 -11.03
C GLN A 204 -6.67 14.92 -12.09
N LYS A 205 -6.91 13.61 -12.13
CA LYS A 205 -7.94 13.02 -12.98
C LYS A 205 -9.32 13.62 -12.69
N LYS A 206 -9.67 13.76 -11.41
CA LYS A 206 -10.95 14.36 -10.99
C LYS A 206 -11.03 15.84 -11.31
N VAL A 207 -9.94 16.58 -11.19
CA VAL A 207 -9.83 17.99 -11.62
C VAL A 207 -10.13 18.10 -13.12
N ASN A 208 -9.50 17.26 -13.95
CA ASN A 208 -9.70 17.24 -15.39
C ASN A 208 -11.15 16.90 -15.77
N GLU A 209 -11.77 15.93 -15.09
CA GLU A 209 -13.18 15.60 -15.28
C GLU A 209 -14.10 16.79 -14.99
N LEU A 210 -13.90 17.45 -13.85
CA LEU A 210 -14.71 18.62 -13.46
C LEU A 210 -14.53 19.80 -14.43
N THR A 211 -13.32 20.04 -14.93
CA THR A 211 -13.01 21.07 -15.89
C THR A 211 -13.65 20.78 -17.26
N SER A 212 -13.58 19.53 -17.72
CA SER A 212 -14.18 19.08 -18.98
C SER A 212 -15.70 19.21 -18.95
N THR A 213 -16.32 18.90 -17.82
CA THR A 213 -17.78 19.01 -17.64
C THR A 213 -18.20 20.49 -17.56
N SER A 214 -17.40 21.36 -16.94
CA SER A 214 -17.66 22.80 -16.83
C SER A 214 -17.55 23.53 -18.17
N ASN A 215 -16.70 23.04 -19.09
CA ASN A 215 -16.50 23.65 -20.40
C ASN A 215 -17.48 23.14 -21.47
N LYS A 216 -18.31 22.17 -21.13
CA LYS A 216 -19.29 21.65 -22.08
C LYS A 216 -20.51 22.54 -22.11
N LYS A 217 -20.81 23.13 -23.28
CA LYS A 217 -22.02 23.93 -23.50
C LYS A 217 -23.27 23.14 -23.16
N SER A 218 -24.28 23.79 -22.64
CA SER A 218 -25.58 23.17 -22.36
C SER A 218 -26.28 22.74 -23.67
N VAL A 219 -27.15 21.77 -23.59
CA VAL A 219 -27.99 21.34 -24.73
C VAL A 219 -28.75 22.51 -25.33
N THR A 220 -29.17 23.49 -24.49
CA THR A 220 -29.85 24.68 -24.94
C THR A 220 -28.94 25.61 -25.76
N GLU A 221 -27.70 25.82 -25.33
CA GLU A 221 -26.72 26.61 -26.09
C GLU A 221 -26.36 25.92 -27.41
N ILE A 222 -26.15 24.61 -27.40
CA ILE A 222 -25.92 23.83 -28.62
C ILE A 222 -27.13 23.88 -29.56
N ALA A 223 -28.34 23.79 -29.04
CA ALA A 223 -29.56 23.92 -29.84
C ALA A 223 -29.67 25.32 -30.54
N LYS A 224 -29.31 26.42 -29.86
CA LYS A 224 -29.20 27.73 -30.46
C LYS A 224 -28.16 27.78 -31.58
N GLU A 225 -26.97 27.19 -31.35
CA GLU A 225 -25.93 27.09 -32.39
C GLU A 225 -26.36 26.22 -33.60
N VAL A 226 -27.18 25.22 -33.36
CA VAL A 226 -27.78 24.37 -34.45
C VAL A 226 -28.75 25.24 -35.28
N ILE A 227 -29.57 26.08 -34.63
CA ILE A 227 -30.48 27.01 -35.32
C ILE A 227 -29.68 28.03 -36.14
N GLU A 228 -28.57 28.50 -35.63
CA GLU A 228 -27.62 29.39 -36.31
C GLU A 228 -26.82 28.71 -37.46
N GLY A 229 -27.01 27.40 -37.68
CA GLY A 229 -26.35 26.64 -38.76
C GLY A 229 -24.90 26.21 -38.47
N LYS A 230 -24.36 26.46 -37.26
CA LYS A 230 -22.95 26.19 -36.92
C LYS A 230 -22.58 24.70 -36.90
N TRP A 231 -23.54 23.79 -36.86
CA TRP A 231 -23.33 22.35 -36.74
C TRP A 231 -23.57 21.58 -38.06
N GLY A 232 -23.88 22.28 -39.15
CA GLY A 232 -24.23 21.67 -40.45
C GLY A 232 -25.65 21.12 -40.45
N ASN A 233 -25.99 20.31 -41.51
CA ASN A 233 -27.34 19.80 -41.71
C ASN A 233 -27.39 18.25 -41.81
N GLY A 234 -28.58 17.69 -41.54
CA GLY A 234 -28.88 16.27 -41.73
C GLY A 234 -27.89 15.34 -41.01
N MET A 235 -27.34 14.37 -41.71
CA MET A 235 -26.42 13.37 -41.16
C MET A 235 -25.12 14.00 -40.65
N LYS A 236 -24.59 15.03 -41.33
CA LYS A 236 -23.38 15.72 -40.92
C LYS A 236 -23.54 16.37 -39.53
N ARG A 237 -24.70 17.01 -39.26
CA ARG A 237 -25.03 17.56 -37.94
C ARG A 237 -25.00 16.48 -36.87
N ARG A 238 -25.65 15.33 -37.10
CA ARG A 238 -25.71 14.23 -36.16
C ARG A 238 -24.31 13.69 -35.83
N THR A 239 -23.45 13.57 -36.83
CA THR A 239 -22.06 13.13 -36.66
C THR A 239 -21.26 14.14 -35.83
N ASN A 240 -21.33 15.43 -36.18
CA ASN A 240 -20.62 16.49 -35.46
C ASN A 240 -21.04 16.56 -33.99
N LEU A 241 -22.33 16.49 -33.69
CA LEU A 241 -22.87 16.49 -32.33
C LEU A 241 -22.37 15.29 -31.52
N ARG A 242 -22.40 14.09 -32.11
CA ARG A 242 -21.86 12.88 -31.45
C ARG A 242 -20.36 12.98 -31.17
N SER A 243 -19.58 13.46 -32.14
CA SER A 243 -18.13 13.65 -31.95
C SER A 243 -17.80 14.67 -30.86
N ALA A 244 -18.68 15.66 -30.66
CA ALA A 244 -18.58 16.63 -29.57
C ALA A 244 -19.19 16.12 -28.23
N GLY A 245 -19.67 14.86 -28.21
CA GLY A 245 -20.21 14.22 -27.02
C GLY A 245 -21.64 14.63 -26.66
N TYR A 246 -22.42 15.18 -27.61
CA TYR A 246 -23.84 15.49 -27.41
C TYR A 246 -24.73 14.41 -28.03
N ASN A 247 -25.92 14.19 -27.43
CA ASN A 247 -26.95 13.36 -27.99
C ASN A 247 -27.71 14.15 -29.06
N PRO A 248 -27.64 13.76 -30.37
CA PRO A 248 -28.28 14.52 -31.44
C PRO A 248 -29.80 14.60 -31.32
N ASP A 249 -30.44 13.58 -30.74
CA ASP A 249 -31.89 13.53 -30.61
C ASP A 249 -32.38 14.47 -29.51
N GLU A 250 -31.65 14.55 -28.42
CA GLU A 250 -31.89 15.50 -27.32
C GLU A 250 -31.70 16.95 -27.77
N VAL A 251 -30.64 17.21 -28.54
CA VAL A 251 -30.40 18.53 -29.13
C VAL A 251 -31.50 18.90 -30.10
N GLN A 252 -31.93 17.97 -30.96
CA GLN A 252 -33.01 18.21 -31.91
C GLN A 252 -34.35 18.48 -31.21
N LYS A 253 -34.65 17.76 -30.15
CA LYS A 253 -35.82 18.04 -29.31
C LYS A 253 -35.81 19.48 -28.80
N LYS A 254 -34.63 19.91 -28.31
CA LYS A 254 -34.47 21.29 -27.78
C LYS A 254 -34.55 22.33 -28.89
N VAL A 255 -34.03 22.08 -30.09
CA VAL A 255 -34.21 22.92 -31.26
C VAL A 255 -35.70 23.10 -31.58
N ASN A 256 -36.47 22.01 -31.62
CA ASN A 256 -37.90 22.08 -31.91
C ASN A 256 -38.70 22.83 -30.84
N GLU A 257 -38.26 22.78 -29.57
CA GLU A 257 -38.86 23.59 -28.50
C GLU A 257 -38.57 25.10 -28.63
N LEU A 258 -37.38 25.45 -29.13
CA LEU A 258 -36.96 26.86 -29.29
C LEU A 258 -37.53 27.52 -30.54
N LEU A 259 -38.04 26.75 -31.51
CA LEU A 259 -38.66 27.24 -32.74
C LEU A 259 -40.18 27.30 -32.68
N LYS A 260 -40.80 26.89 -31.58
CA LYS A 260 -42.24 27.03 -31.33
C LYS A 260 -42.54 28.41 -30.71
#